data_34d70d29d706c060eca70616065c7941
#
_entry.id   34d70d29d706c060eca70616065c7941
#
_cell.length_a   1.000
_cell.length_b   1.000
_cell.length_c   1.000
_cell.angle_alpha   90.00
_cell.angle_beta   90.00
_cell.angle_gamma   90.00
#
_symmetry.space_group_name_H-M   'P 1'
#
loop_
_entity.id
_entity.type
_entity.pdbx_description
1 polymer ?
#
loop_
_entity_poly.entity_id
_entity_poly.type
_entity_poly.pdbx_seq_one_letter_code
_entity_poly.pdbx_strand_id
1 'polypeptide(L)'
;VDPLEGTNFTAKNLPNALSVLAVARKGNLLHAPDVYMEKIAIGANLPKNLLDLDFSVKKNIKLLAEAKNIDPTKLTACVLKRPRHDTIVKNLRELGVNINFITDGDVSGVIAVGYPEKKVDIYIGVGGAPEGVLAAAALKCMGCQMQSRLSFQNKDEEIRAKKLGIKNLKQKYNIEDMIKGDVIFCATGVTDGDFVKGINDLGDSFLSETLL
;
A
#
# COMPACT_ATOMS: atom_id res chain seq x y z
N VAL A 1 5.78 12.81 -3.16
CA VAL A 1 6.94 12.15 -3.80
C VAL A 1 7.65 11.31 -2.78
N ASP A 2 7.97 10.08 -3.14
CA ASP A 2 8.98 9.26 -2.48
C ASP A 2 10.09 9.00 -3.51
N PRO A 3 11.23 9.71 -3.41
CA PRO A 3 12.29 9.60 -4.41
C PRO A 3 12.99 8.25 -4.40
N LEU A 4 12.89 7.47 -3.32
CA LEU A 4 13.48 6.14 -3.20
C LEU A 4 12.68 5.23 -2.26
N GLU A 5 11.57 4.73 -2.75
CA GLU A 5 10.79 3.67 -2.12
C GLU A 5 11.59 2.36 -2.15
N GLY A 6 11.71 1.72 -1.00
CA GLY A 6 12.52 0.51 -0.89
C GLY A 6 14.03 0.79 -0.74
N THR A 7 14.40 1.72 0.14
CA THR A 7 15.81 2.08 0.39
C THR A 7 16.69 0.88 0.72
N ASN A 8 16.18 -0.12 1.45
CA ASN A 8 16.89 -1.35 1.73
C ASN A 8 17.14 -2.20 0.49
N PHE A 9 16.25 -2.13 -0.50
CA PHE A 9 16.45 -2.85 -1.77
C PHE A 9 17.65 -2.26 -2.50
N THR A 10 17.72 -0.93 -2.64
CA THR A 10 18.85 -0.26 -3.27
C THR A 10 20.15 -0.50 -2.51
N ALA A 11 20.16 -0.35 -1.19
CA ALA A 11 21.36 -0.53 -0.36
C ALA A 11 21.93 -1.96 -0.44
N LYS A 12 21.11 -2.95 -0.74
CA LYS A 12 21.50 -4.37 -0.83
C LYS A 12 21.51 -4.90 -2.26
N ASN A 13 21.36 -4.03 -3.23
CA ASN A 13 21.24 -4.41 -4.65
C ASN A 13 20.16 -5.50 -4.89
N LEU A 14 19.00 -5.31 -4.24
CA LEU A 14 17.84 -6.19 -4.37
C LEU A 14 16.83 -5.57 -5.36
N PRO A 15 15.96 -6.39 -5.98
CA PRO A 15 14.93 -5.90 -6.89
C PRO A 15 13.83 -5.10 -6.18
N ASN A 16 13.04 -4.36 -6.98
CA ASN A 16 11.82 -3.67 -6.58
C ASN A 16 11.99 -2.30 -5.89
N ALA A 17 13.16 -1.67 -5.97
CA ALA A 17 13.30 -0.28 -5.58
C ALA A 17 12.70 0.65 -6.67
N LEU A 18 11.89 1.62 -6.23
CA LEU A 18 11.15 2.54 -7.09
C LEU A 18 11.38 4.00 -6.70
N SER A 19 11.26 4.90 -7.64
CA SER A 19 10.98 6.32 -7.38
C SER A 19 9.51 6.58 -7.69
N VAL A 20 8.76 7.12 -6.71
CA VAL A 20 7.30 7.19 -6.80
C VAL A 20 6.82 8.62 -6.63
N LEU A 21 5.89 9.05 -7.46
CA LEU A 21 5.22 10.34 -7.30
C LEU A 21 3.72 10.25 -7.60
N ALA A 22 2.95 11.11 -6.94
CA ALA A 22 1.56 11.38 -7.27
C ALA A 22 1.35 12.87 -7.45
N VAL A 23 0.58 13.25 -8.47
CA VAL A 23 0.26 14.64 -8.81
C VAL A 23 -1.25 14.82 -8.87
N ALA A 24 -1.76 15.81 -8.15
CA ALA A 24 -3.16 16.20 -8.18
C ALA A 24 -3.29 17.73 -8.02
N ARG A 25 -4.49 18.26 -8.18
CA ARG A 25 -4.75 19.68 -7.88
C ARG A 25 -4.42 19.97 -6.41
N LYS A 26 -3.95 21.18 -6.14
CA LYS A 26 -3.64 21.64 -4.78
C LYS A 26 -4.78 21.36 -3.79
N GLY A 27 -4.47 20.70 -2.69
CA GLY A 27 -5.43 20.33 -1.64
C GLY A 27 -6.21 19.02 -1.92
N ASN A 28 -5.95 18.32 -3.02
CA ASN A 28 -6.64 17.08 -3.37
C ASN A 28 -5.93 15.83 -2.82
N LEU A 29 -4.71 15.93 -2.36
CA LEU A 29 -4.03 14.84 -1.66
C LEU A 29 -4.07 15.06 -0.15
N LEU A 30 -4.36 14.02 0.61
CA LEU A 30 -4.26 14.05 2.07
C LEU A 30 -2.83 14.43 2.46
N HIS A 31 -2.68 15.51 3.20
CA HIS A 31 -1.39 15.88 3.78
C HIS A 31 -1.14 15.01 5.02
N ALA A 32 -0.68 13.79 4.77
CA ALA A 32 -0.39 12.84 5.83
C ALA A 32 0.84 13.27 6.63
N PRO A 33 0.78 13.25 7.97
CA PRO A 33 1.97 13.40 8.80
C PRO A 33 2.93 12.23 8.60
N ASP A 34 4.21 12.44 8.90
CA ASP A 34 5.21 11.38 8.94
C ASP A 34 5.01 10.53 10.22
N VAL A 35 4.09 9.59 10.11
CA VAL A 35 3.68 8.61 11.13
C VAL A 35 3.32 7.29 10.45
N TYR A 36 3.04 6.26 11.22
CA TYR A 36 2.51 5.02 10.66
C TYR A 36 1.02 5.12 10.27
N MET A 37 0.61 4.21 9.40
CA MET A 37 -0.75 4.07 8.91
C MET A 37 -1.10 2.59 8.80
N GLU A 38 -2.18 2.17 9.45
CA GLU A 38 -2.83 0.89 9.18
C GLU A 38 -3.45 0.92 7.78
N LYS A 39 -3.31 -0.15 7.04
CA LYS A 39 -3.76 -0.25 5.64
C LYS A 39 -4.35 -1.61 5.36
N ILE A 40 -5.49 -1.60 4.66
CA ILE A 40 -6.06 -2.79 4.05
C ILE A 40 -6.48 -2.42 2.63
N ALA A 41 -6.05 -3.20 1.63
CA ALA A 41 -6.35 -2.93 0.23
C ALA A 41 -6.70 -4.21 -0.52
N ILE A 42 -7.61 -4.09 -1.49
CA ILE A 42 -8.07 -5.17 -2.37
C ILE A 42 -8.23 -4.66 -3.80
N GLY A 43 -8.23 -5.58 -4.74
CA GLY A 43 -8.40 -5.29 -6.16
C GLY A 43 -9.75 -4.65 -6.51
N ALA A 44 -9.88 -4.29 -7.79
CA ALA A 44 -11.12 -3.78 -8.38
C ALA A 44 -12.21 -4.86 -8.50
N ASN A 45 -13.42 -4.44 -8.88
CA ASN A 45 -14.56 -5.33 -9.17
C ASN A 45 -15.05 -6.18 -7.97
N LEU A 46 -14.79 -5.72 -6.76
CA LEU A 46 -15.33 -6.28 -5.53
C LEU A 46 -16.39 -5.36 -4.92
N PRO A 47 -17.33 -5.87 -4.10
CA PRO A 47 -18.34 -5.04 -3.45
C PRO A 47 -17.69 -3.88 -2.69
N LYS A 48 -18.27 -2.69 -2.79
CA LYS A 48 -17.78 -1.52 -2.03
C LYS A 48 -17.91 -1.76 -0.52
N ASN A 49 -16.92 -1.27 0.23
CA ASN A 49 -16.86 -1.38 1.68
C ASN A 49 -16.90 -2.85 2.18
N LEU A 50 -16.36 -3.77 1.38
CA LEU A 50 -16.31 -5.18 1.71
C LEU A 50 -15.49 -5.44 2.97
N LEU A 51 -14.36 -4.74 3.12
CA LEU A 51 -13.42 -4.91 4.21
C LEU A 51 -13.43 -3.68 5.14
N ASP A 52 -13.07 -3.91 6.40
CA ASP A 52 -13.00 -2.84 7.41
C ASP A 52 -11.85 -3.08 8.39
N LEU A 53 -11.08 -2.03 8.71
CA LEU A 53 -9.97 -2.09 9.68
C LEU A 53 -10.42 -2.46 11.10
N ASP A 54 -11.70 -2.23 11.44
CA ASP A 54 -12.25 -2.61 12.76
C ASP A 54 -12.72 -4.08 12.80
N PHE A 55 -12.75 -4.76 11.65
CA PHE A 55 -13.00 -6.19 11.64
C PHE A 55 -11.71 -6.96 11.98
N SER A 56 -11.87 -8.14 12.58
CA SER A 56 -10.73 -9.04 12.73
C SER A 56 -10.16 -9.44 11.36
N VAL A 57 -8.86 -9.75 11.33
CA VAL A 57 -8.21 -10.29 10.11
C VAL A 57 -9.00 -11.47 9.55
N LYS A 58 -9.42 -12.39 10.41
CA LYS A 58 -10.20 -13.58 10.00
C LYS A 58 -11.54 -13.21 9.36
N LYS A 59 -12.23 -12.18 9.88
CA LYS A 59 -13.50 -11.71 9.30
C LYS A 59 -13.26 -11.10 7.91
N ASN A 60 -12.27 -10.23 7.76
CA ASN A 60 -11.93 -9.64 6.46
C ASN A 60 -11.59 -10.71 5.42
N ILE A 61 -10.78 -11.71 5.78
CA ILE A 61 -10.40 -12.80 4.88
C ILE A 61 -11.63 -13.62 4.45
N LYS A 62 -12.53 -13.96 5.38
CA LYS A 62 -13.76 -14.71 5.04
C LYS A 62 -14.66 -13.93 4.08
N LEU A 63 -14.88 -12.63 4.34
CA LEU A 63 -15.67 -11.77 3.46
C LEU A 63 -15.05 -11.67 2.06
N LEU A 64 -13.72 -11.55 1.97
CA LEU A 64 -13.03 -11.51 0.68
C LEU A 64 -13.16 -12.85 -0.07
N ALA A 65 -12.98 -13.97 0.62
CA ALA A 65 -13.12 -15.31 0.05
C ALA A 65 -14.56 -15.56 -0.48
N GLU A 66 -15.56 -15.17 0.30
CA GLU A 66 -16.98 -15.23 -0.11
C GLU A 66 -17.25 -14.37 -1.35
N ALA A 67 -16.78 -13.10 -1.36
CA ALA A 67 -16.97 -12.19 -2.49
C ALA A 67 -16.28 -12.68 -3.77
N LYS A 68 -15.16 -13.41 -3.64
CA LYS A 68 -14.43 -14.02 -4.76
C LYS A 68 -14.94 -15.43 -5.11
N ASN A 69 -15.86 -15.97 -4.31
CA ASN A 69 -16.37 -17.34 -4.43
C ASN A 69 -15.23 -18.39 -4.46
N ILE A 70 -14.26 -18.26 -3.55
CA ILE A 70 -13.13 -19.19 -3.40
C ILE A 70 -12.91 -19.55 -1.92
N ASP A 71 -12.22 -20.64 -1.68
CA ASP A 71 -11.78 -21.01 -0.33
C ASP A 71 -10.67 -20.04 0.16
N PRO A 72 -10.67 -19.64 1.47
CA PRO A 72 -9.61 -18.80 2.04
C PRO A 72 -8.18 -19.28 1.77
N THR A 73 -7.96 -20.60 1.65
CA THR A 73 -6.65 -21.20 1.35
C THR A 73 -6.14 -20.87 -0.07
N LYS A 74 -7.01 -20.37 -0.94
CA LYS A 74 -6.67 -19.92 -2.30
C LYS A 74 -6.32 -18.44 -2.36
N LEU A 75 -6.59 -17.69 -1.30
CA LEU A 75 -6.21 -16.28 -1.20
C LEU A 75 -4.71 -16.13 -0.95
N THR A 76 -4.16 -15.04 -1.44
CA THR A 76 -2.79 -14.60 -1.16
C THR A 76 -2.83 -13.20 -0.54
N ALA A 77 -2.29 -13.07 0.68
CA ALA A 77 -2.11 -11.80 1.36
C ALA A 77 -0.68 -11.29 1.22
N CYS A 78 -0.49 -10.03 0.84
CA CYS A 78 0.80 -9.34 0.90
C CYS A 78 0.96 -8.68 2.27
N VAL A 79 2.08 -8.92 2.94
CA VAL A 79 2.37 -8.41 4.29
C VAL A 79 3.84 -8.01 4.39
N LEU A 80 4.12 -6.81 4.93
CA LEU A 80 5.48 -6.42 5.31
C LEU A 80 6.01 -7.32 6.42
N LYS A 81 7.19 -7.90 6.23
CA LYS A 81 7.86 -8.75 7.24
C LYS A 81 8.42 -7.87 8.36
N ARG A 82 7.61 -7.60 9.37
CA ARG A 82 7.93 -6.81 10.55
C ARG A 82 7.30 -7.45 11.80
N PRO A 83 7.94 -7.40 12.97
CA PRO A 83 7.38 -7.98 14.22
C PRO A 83 5.98 -7.46 14.56
N ARG A 84 5.68 -6.19 14.25
CA ARG A 84 4.35 -5.60 14.46
C ARG A 84 3.21 -6.30 13.70
N HIS A 85 3.52 -7.15 12.72
CA HIS A 85 2.54 -7.91 11.93
C HIS A 85 2.38 -9.38 12.37
N ASP A 86 3.08 -9.82 13.42
CA ASP A 86 3.06 -11.24 13.83
C ASP A 86 1.64 -11.74 14.13
N THR A 87 0.78 -10.90 14.73
CA THR A 87 -0.62 -11.23 14.97
C THR A 87 -1.41 -11.38 13.66
N ILE A 88 -1.17 -10.51 12.67
CA ILE A 88 -1.80 -10.60 11.34
C ILE A 88 -1.37 -11.91 10.69
N VAL A 89 -0.07 -12.19 10.65
CA VAL A 89 0.51 -13.41 10.07
C VAL A 89 -0.04 -14.67 10.73
N LYS A 90 -0.15 -14.68 12.06
CA LYS A 90 -0.75 -15.80 12.81
C LYS A 90 -2.19 -16.07 12.34
N ASN A 91 -3.02 -15.03 12.29
CA ASN A 91 -4.42 -15.15 11.86
C ASN A 91 -4.58 -15.64 10.42
N LEU A 92 -3.71 -15.17 9.50
CA LEU A 92 -3.70 -15.61 8.11
C LEU A 92 -3.33 -17.10 8.00
N ARG A 93 -2.29 -17.54 8.73
CA ARG A 93 -1.86 -18.95 8.76
C ARG A 93 -2.92 -19.88 9.33
N GLU A 94 -3.64 -19.45 10.35
CA GLU A 94 -4.73 -20.24 10.94
C GLU A 94 -5.90 -20.47 9.95
N LEU A 95 -6.03 -19.63 8.92
CA LEU A 95 -7.00 -19.78 7.83
C LEU A 95 -6.39 -20.46 6.59
N GLY A 96 -5.12 -20.83 6.61
CA GLY A 96 -4.42 -21.41 5.48
C GLY A 96 -4.17 -20.44 4.31
N VAL A 97 -4.29 -19.13 4.53
CA VAL A 97 -4.05 -18.11 3.51
C VAL A 97 -2.59 -18.09 3.10
N ASN A 98 -2.30 -18.03 1.80
CA ASN A 98 -0.94 -17.86 1.31
C ASN A 98 -0.42 -16.46 1.67
N ILE A 99 0.83 -16.36 2.11
CA ILE A 99 1.41 -15.09 2.51
C ILE A 99 2.60 -14.75 1.62
N ASN A 100 2.47 -13.66 0.88
CA ASN A 100 3.57 -13.04 0.17
C ASN A 100 4.24 -12.01 1.10
N PHE A 101 5.42 -12.35 1.62
CA PHE A 101 6.19 -11.46 2.47
C PHE A 101 7.04 -10.51 1.62
N ILE A 102 6.91 -9.22 1.88
CA ILE A 102 7.83 -8.20 1.40
C ILE A 102 8.69 -7.69 2.54
N THR A 103 9.96 -7.41 2.28
CA THR A 103 10.89 -6.92 3.30
C THR A 103 11.01 -5.41 3.32
N ASP A 104 10.60 -4.76 2.24
CA ASP A 104 10.52 -3.31 2.05
C ASP A 104 9.54 -3.01 0.90
N GLY A 105 9.38 -1.75 0.49
CA GLY A 105 8.54 -1.41 -0.67
C GLY A 105 7.04 -1.46 -0.34
N ASP A 106 6.59 -0.66 0.63
CA ASP A 106 5.20 -0.64 1.08
C ASP A 106 4.24 -0.25 -0.05
N VAL A 107 4.61 0.76 -0.88
CA VAL A 107 3.79 1.19 -2.03
C VAL A 107 3.62 0.05 -3.03
N SER A 108 4.71 -0.60 -3.43
CA SER A 108 4.67 -1.71 -4.38
C SER A 108 3.83 -2.88 -3.86
N GLY A 109 3.94 -3.18 -2.55
CA GLY A 109 3.13 -4.21 -1.89
C GLY A 109 1.64 -3.91 -1.93
N VAL A 110 1.26 -2.65 -1.69
CA VAL A 110 -0.15 -2.22 -1.71
C VAL A 110 -0.71 -2.26 -3.13
N ILE A 111 0.01 -1.72 -4.12
CA ILE A 111 -0.50 -1.64 -5.50
C ILE A 111 -0.58 -3.01 -6.18
N ALA A 112 0.13 -4.02 -5.67
CA ALA A 112 0.09 -5.38 -6.20
C ALA A 112 -1.32 -5.99 -6.27
N VAL A 113 -2.25 -5.54 -5.42
CA VAL A 113 -3.66 -6.01 -5.43
C VAL A 113 -4.41 -5.63 -6.71
N GLY A 114 -3.95 -4.60 -7.42
CA GLY A 114 -4.54 -4.13 -8.67
C GLY A 114 -3.99 -4.82 -9.93
N TYR A 115 -2.97 -5.67 -9.79
CA TYR A 115 -2.33 -6.39 -10.89
C TYR A 115 -2.62 -7.88 -10.80
N PRO A 116 -3.53 -8.44 -11.62
CA PRO A 116 -3.92 -9.85 -11.56
C PRO A 116 -2.73 -10.83 -11.67
N GLU A 117 -1.72 -10.46 -12.45
CA GLU A 117 -0.51 -11.26 -12.65
C GLU A 117 0.35 -11.39 -11.38
N LYS A 118 0.22 -10.47 -10.42
CA LYS A 118 0.92 -10.54 -9.12
C LYS A 118 0.28 -11.53 -8.15
N LYS A 119 -0.96 -11.97 -8.46
CA LYS A 119 -1.71 -12.94 -7.65
C LYS A 119 -1.79 -12.55 -6.17
N VAL A 120 -1.91 -11.26 -5.88
CA VAL A 120 -2.14 -10.73 -4.53
C VAL A 120 -3.61 -10.33 -4.42
N ASP A 121 -4.34 -10.94 -3.50
CA ASP A 121 -5.76 -10.68 -3.29
C ASP A 121 -6.02 -9.56 -2.28
N ILE A 122 -5.13 -9.42 -1.30
CA ILE A 122 -5.25 -8.45 -0.23
C ILE A 122 -3.86 -8.00 0.24
N TYR A 123 -3.70 -6.69 0.46
CA TYR A 123 -2.63 -6.15 1.29
C TYR A 123 -3.21 -5.84 2.68
N ILE A 124 -2.49 -6.21 3.74
CA ILE A 124 -2.87 -5.88 5.10
C ILE A 124 -1.63 -5.64 5.96
N GLY A 125 -1.55 -4.49 6.61
CA GLY A 125 -0.40 -4.17 7.45
C GLY A 125 -0.36 -2.72 7.91
N VAL A 126 0.80 -2.34 8.48
CA VAL A 126 1.12 -1.01 8.97
C VAL A 126 2.43 -0.56 8.35
N GLY A 127 2.41 0.56 7.65
CA GLY A 127 3.57 1.20 7.03
C GLY A 127 3.48 2.72 7.13
N GLY A 128 4.32 3.46 6.43
CA GLY A 128 4.30 4.92 6.47
C GLY A 128 3.00 5.53 5.94
N ALA A 129 2.56 6.64 6.53
CA ALA A 129 1.35 7.31 6.07
C ALA A 129 1.55 8.06 4.75
N PRO A 130 2.67 8.75 4.50
CA PRO A 130 2.95 9.34 3.19
C PRO A 130 2.92 8.32 2.05
N GLU A 131 3.54 7.16 2.24
CA GLU A 131 3.52 6.04 1.27
C GLU A 131 2.10 5.50 1.09
N GLY A 132 1.28 5.53 2.15
CA GLY A 132 -0.13 5.16 2.07
C GLY A 132 -0.93 6.08 1.14
N VAL A 133 -0.63 7.39 1.12
CA VAL A 133 -1.27 8.33 0.19
C VAL A 133 -0.82 8.09 -1.25
N LEU A 134 0.47 7.79 -1.48
CA LEU A 134 0.98 7.42 -2.80
C LEU A 134 0.31 6.15 -3.33
N ALA A 135 0.22 5.12 -2.48
CA ALA A 135 -0.46 3.87 -2.82
C ALA A 135 -1.96 4.09 -3.12
N ALA A 136 -2.65 4.93 -2.32
CA ALA A 136 -4.05 5.28 -2.58
C ALA A 136 -4.24 6.00 -3.91
N ALA A 137 -3.28 6.84 -4.33
CA ALA A 137 -3.31 7.49 -5.64
C ALA A 137 -3.25 6.46 -6.78
N ALA A 138 -2.33 5.50 -6.71
CA ALA A 138 -2.25 4.42 -7.68
C ALA A 138 -3.53 3.58 -7.71
N LEU A 139 -4.00 3.13 -6.54
CA LEU A 139 -5.20 2.31 -6.42
C LEU A 139 -6.46 3.02 -6.94
N LYS A 140 -6.53 4.35 -6.82
CA LYS A 140 -7.60 5.15 -7.43
C LYS A 140 -7.57 5.06 -8.94
N CYS A 141 -6.41 5.20 -9.57
CA CYS A 141 -6.25 5.06 -11.01
C CYS A 141 -6.67 3.66 -11.50
N MET A 142 -6.50 2.64 -10.65
CA MET A 142 -6.82 1.24 -10.97
C MET A 142 -8.25 0.82 -10.60
N GLY A 143 -9.04 1.70 -9.97
CA GLY A 143 -10.39 1.38 -9.50
C GLY A 143 -10.44 0.36 -8.34
N CYS A 144 -9.33 0.20 -7.62
CA CYS A 144 -9.20 -0.68 -6.46
C CYS A 144 -9.79 -0.05 -5.20
N GLN A 145 -9.76 -0.78 -4.10
CA GLN A 145 -10.26 -0.30 -2.80
C GLN A 145 -9.17 -0.32 -1.74
N MET A 146 -9.18 0.68 -0.90
CA MET A 146 -8.29 0.78 0.26
C MET A 146 -8.99 1.48 1.41
N GLN A 147 -8.76 0.99 2.62
CA GLN A 147 -9.09 1.69 3.85
C GLN A 147 -7.84 1.82 4.69
N SER A 148 -7.67 2.98 5.32
CA SER A 148 -6.50 3.27 6.14
C SER A 148 -6.86 4.05 7.39
N ARG A 149 -5.96 4.04 8.38
CA ARG A 149 -6.08 4.83 9.61
C ARG A 149 -4.69 5.16 10.14
N LEU A 150 -4.48 6.43 10.53
CA LEU A 150 -3.21 6.86 11.12
C LEU A 150 -2.97 6.12 12.45
N SER A 151 -1.72 5.73 12.67
CA SER A 151 -1.27 5.01 13.87
C SER A 151 -0.13 5.78 14.52
N PHE A 152 -0.34 6.24 15.75
CA PHE A 152 0.57 7.10 16.47
C PHE A 152 1.34 6.30 17.52
N GLN A 153 2.65 6.50 17.62
CA GLN A 153 3.52 5.85 18.58
C GLN A 153 3.64 6.63 19.89
N ASN A 154 3.38 7.95 19.85
CA ASN A 154 3.53 8.84 20.97
C ASN A 154 2.66 10.10 20.80
N LYS A 155 2.57 10.91 21.88
CA LYS A 155 1.79 12.16 21.90
C LYS A 155 2.34 13.24 20.95
N ASP A 156 3.64 13.25 20.70
CA ASP A 156 4.25 14.27 19.83
C ASP A 156 3.81 14.07 18.37
N GLU A 157 3.64 12.81 17.93
CA GLU A 157 3.06 12.48 16.63
C GLU A 157 1.60 12.93 16.52
N GLU A 158 0.80 12.72 17.57
CA GLU A 158 -0.59 13.21 17.61
C GLU A 158 -0.66 14.74 17.52
N ILE A 159 0.24 15.45 18.22
CA ILE A 159 0.31 16.92 18.20
C ILE A 159 0.70 17.40 16.80
N ARG A 160 1.71 16.78 16.16
CA ARG A 160 2.10 17.11 14.78
C ARG A 160 0.95 16.88 13.81
N ALA A 161 0.24 15.77 13.92
CA ALA A 161 -0.90 15.47 13.07
C ALA A 161 -2.01 16.53 13.21
N LYS A 162 -2.33 16.94 14.44
CA LYS A 162 -3.31 18.02 14.68
C LYS A 162 -2.88 19.36 14.08
N LYS A 163 -1.58 19.71 14.16
CA LYS A 163 -1.02 20.92 13.53
C LYS A 163 -1.14 20.89 12.00
N LEU A 164 -1.08 19.70 11.38
CA LEU A 164 -1.30 19.49 9.95
C LEU A 164 -2.78 19.46 9.56
N GLY A 165 -3.71 19.67 10.51
CA GLY A 165 -5.13 19.74 10.22
C GLY A 165 -5.91 18.44 10.41
N ILE A 166 -5.30 17.39 10.95
CA ILE A 166 -5.99 16.13 11.27
C ILE A 166 -6.86 16.35 12.50
N LYS A 167 -8.18 16.47 12.31
CA LYS A 167 -9.14 16.75 13.37
C LYS A 167 -9.50 15.51 14.19
N ASN A 168 -9.66 14.37 13.54
CA ASN A 168 -10.00 13.10 14.18
C ASN A 168 -8.85 12.10 14.01
N LEU A 169 -8.12 11.82 15.08
CA LEU A 169 -6.96 10.94 15.07
C LEU A 169 -7.32 9.46 14.85
N LYS A 170 -8.59 9.09 15.02
CA LYS A 170 -9.10 7.72 14.82
C LYS A 170 -9.86 7.57 13.51
N GLN A 171 -9.84 8.59 12.66
CA GLN A 171 -10.56 8.56 11.39
C GLN A 171 -10.04 7.43 10.49
N LYS A 172 -10.96 6.66 9.95
CA LYS A 172 -10.70 5.78 8.81
C LYS A 172 -10.82 6.59 7.53
N TYR A 173 -9.91 6.39 6.62
CA TYR A 173 -9.84 7.04 5.32
C TYR A 173 -10.02 5.98 4.24
N ASN A 174 -10.98 6.17 3.36
CA ASN A 174 -11.04 5.47 2.09
C ASN A 174 -10.21 6.21 1.03
N ILE A 175 -10.05 5.65 -0.15
CA ILE A 175 -9.31 6.30 -1.25
C ILE A 175 -9.84 7.71 -1.51
N GLU A 176 -11.16 7.89 -1.56
CA GLU A 176 -11.79 9.20 -1.85
C GLU A 176 -11.55 10.26 -0.76
N ASP A 177 -11.29 9.84 0.47
CA ASP A 177 -10.93 10.73 1.57
C ASP A 177 -9.47 11.22 1.44
N MET A 178 -8.59 10.37 0.92
CA MET A 178 -7.17 10.66 0.74
C MET A 178 -6.88 11.36 -0.59
N ILE A 179 -7.61 11.00 -1.64
CA ILE A 179 -7.38 11.48 -3.01
C ILE A 179 -8.68 12.04 -3.57
N LYS A 180 -8.78 13.36 -3.61
CA LYS A 180 -9.96 14.05 -4.15
C LYS A 180 -9.79 14.37 -5.64
N GLY A 181 -10.82 14.06 -6.45
CA GLY A 181 -10.78 14.32 -7.89
C GLY A 181 -9.70 13.52 -8.62
N ASP A 182 -9.21 14.08 -9.72
CA ASP A 182 -8.26 13.42 -10.60
C ASP A 182 -6.85 13.39 -10.01
N VAL A 183 -6.11 12.36 -10.32
CA VAL A 183 -4.73 12.14 -9.87
C VAL A 183 -3.93 11.45 -10.97
N ILE A 184 -2.66 11.79 -11.07
CA ILE A 184 -1.67 11.08 -11.87
C ILE A 184 -0.73 10.38 -10.87
N PHE A 185 -0.42 9.13 -11.14
CA PHE A 185 0.54 8.36 -10.38
C PHE A 185 1.65 7.87 -11.31
N CYS A 186 2.91 8.00 -10.89
CA CYS A 186 4.06 7.48 -11.61
C CYS A 186 4.96 6.68 -10.68
N ALA A 187 5.48 5.56 -11.19
CA ALA A 187 6.52 4.77 -10.52
C ALA A 187 7.62 4.43 -11.52
N THR A 188 8.84 4.87 -11.24
CA THR A 188 10.02 4.63 -12.08
C THR A 188 10.93 3.61 -11.39
N GLY A 189 11.40 2.62 -12.13
CA GLY A 189 12.32 1.62 -11.61
C GLY A 189 13.67 2.20 -11.25
N VAL A 190 14.15 1.94 -10.04
CA VAL A 190 15.53 2.21 -9.59
C VAL A 190 16.36 0.93 -9.72
N THR A 191 15.87 -0.17 -9.22
CA THR A 191 16.40 -1.51 -9.49
C THR A 191 15.39 -2.31 -10.29
N ASP A 192 15.82 -3.36 -10.99
CA ASP A 192 14.90 -4.24 -11.70
C ASP A 192 13.81 -4.75 -10.74
N GLY A 193 12.59 -4.78 -11.22
CA GLY A 193 11.48 -5.14 -10.35
C GLY A 193 10.33 -5.82 -11.08
N ASP A 194 9.36 -6.20 -10.27
CA ASP A 194 8.18 -6.91 -10.75
C ASP A 194 7.22 -6.03 -11.57
N PHE A 195 7.30 -4.72 -11.40
CA PHE A 195 6.42 -3.75 -12.08
C PHE A 195 7.12 -3.07 -13.25
N VAL A 196 8.38 -2.69 -13.07
CA VAL A 196 9.18 -1.94 -14.05
C VAL A 196 10.64 -2.35 -13.92
N LYS A 197 11.40 -2.21 -15.03
CA LYS A 197 12.85 -2.39 -15.04
C LYS A 197 13.54 -1.22 -14.37
N GLY A 198 14.67 -1.48 -13.74
CA GLY A 198 15.52 -0.48 -13.10
C GLY A 198 16.28 0.39 -14.10
N ILE A 199 17.17 1.21 -13.55
CA ILE A 199 18.04 2.09 -14.33
C ILE A 199 19.13 1.24 -14.98
N ASN A 200 19.26 1.39 -16.31
CA ASN A 200 20.36 0.84 -17.08
C ASN A 200 21.28 1.98 -17.55
N ASP A 201 22.54 1.90 -17.15
CA ASP A 201 23.58 2.84 -17.57
C ASP A 201 24.13 2.43 -18.95
N LEU A 202 23.97 3.29 -19.96
CA LEU A 202 24.41 3.10 -21.33
C LEU A 202 25.71 3.88 -21.62
N GLY A 203 26.36 4.45 -20.59
CA GLY A 203 27.55 5.27 -20.70
C GLY A 203 27.21 6.75 -20.89
N ASP A 204 26.71 7.14 -22.05
CA ASP A 204 26.35 8.54 -22.37
C ASP A 204 24.90 8.89 -21.98
N SER A 205 24.10 7.92 -21.52
CA SER A 205 22.69 8.07 -21.18
C SER A 205 22.24 7.01 -20.20
N PHE A 206 21.09 7.24 -19.60
CA PHE A 206 20.41 6.26 -18.74
C PHE A 206 19.07 5.88 -19.34
N LEU A 207 18.74 4.59 -19.27
CA LEU A 207 17.43 4.08 -19.64
C LEU A 207 16.70 3.65 -18.37
N SER A 208 15.46 4.07 -18.18
CA SER A 208 14.59 3.63 -17.10
C SER A 208 13.20 3.34 -17.63
N GLU A 209 12.48 2.47 -16.94
CA GLU A 209 11.08 2.18 -17.23
C GLU A 209 10.17 2.84 -16.20
N THR A 210 9.08 3.43 -16.67
CA THR A 210 8.10 4.12 -15.83
C THR A 210 6.70 3.59 -16.09
N LEU A 211 6.02 3.24 -15.02
CA LEU A 211 4.59 3.01 -14.97
C LEU A 211 3.89 4.36 -14.75
N LEU A 212 2.90 4.67 -15.60
CA LEU A 212 2.07 5.86 -15.52
C LEU A 212 0.59 5.45 -15.47
#